data_83f6cd6348591370859226e7d33e31e7
#
_entry.id   83f6cd6348591370859226e7d33e31e7
#
_cell.length_a   1.000
_cell.length_b   1.000
_cell.length_c   1.000
_cell.angle_alpha   90.00
_cell.angle_beta   90.00
_cell.angle_gamma   90.00
#
_symmetry.space_group_name_H-M   'P 1'
#
loop_
_entity.id
_entity.type
_entity.pdbx_description
1 polymer ?
#
loop_
_entity_poly.entity_id
_entity_poly.type
_entity_poly.pdbx_seq_one_letter_code
_entity_poly.pdbx_strand_id
1 'polypeptide(L)'
;AGGAGLALLLRRDWRGAALFGLGTLAPVIILQGGIDLMIWGSPFVEMIEYVRYNIDNPDNTGIVSPWYNYLLLLAGVLIPPLSLAVAFGFMKRPKPLVLWLPVLAFVFFHSIFPNKQERFMLPILPLFFVLGYAAWEGWRSKSSWWQRRAGLWRGVLVWTWILNTALLVPLTVSSSKLERVRAMRLVRATPSARDVTVRSR
;
A
#
# COMPACT_ATOMS: atom_id res chain seq x y z
N ALA A 1 -12.02 -0.34 2.91
CA ALA A 1 -13.48 -0.26 3.02
C ALA A 1 -13.94 1.08 3.61
N GLY A 2 -13.43 1.53 4.78
CA GLY A 2 -13.91 2.74 5.48
C GLY A 2 -13.93 4.02 4.64
N GLY A 3 -12.89 4.29 3.85
CA GLY A 3 -12.84 5.47 2.98
C GLY A 3 -13.91 5.48 1.87
N ALA A 4 -14.27 4.31 1.33
CA ALA A 4 -15.33 4.21 0.33
C ALA A 4 -16.71 4.44 0.97
N GLY A 5 -16.96 3.85 2.13
CA GLY A 5 -18.17 4.10 2.91
C GLY A 5 -18.33 5.58 3.25
N LEU A 6 -17.26 6.23 3.72
CA LEU A 6 -17.27 7.67 3.99
C LEU A 6 -17.56 8.50 2.73
N ALA A 7 -17.00 8.11 1.58
CA ALA A 7 -17.27 8.80 0.32
C ALA A 7 -18.75 8.74 -0.09
N LEU A 8 -19.40 7.59 0.11
CA LEU A 8 -20.83 7.41 -0.16
C LEU A 8 -21.67 8.28 0.80
N LEU A 9 -21.32 8.30 2.08
CA LEU A 9 -21.98 9.16 3.07
C LEU A 9 -21.85 10.65 2.73
N LEU A 10 -20.66 11.10 2.35
CA LEU A 10 -20.43 12.50 1.93
C LEU A 10 -21.21 12.87 0.66
N ARG A 11 -21.52 11.89 -0.20
CA ARG A 11 -22.38 12.06 -1.37
C ARG A 11 -23.87 11.97 -1.05
N ARG A 12 -24.22 11.73 0.21
CA ARG A 12 -25.60 11.49 0.69
C ARG A 12 -26.28 10.29 0.03
N ASP A 13 -25.49 9.34 -0.47
CA ASP A 13 -25.98 8.06 -1.00
C ASP A 13 -26.14 7.06 0.15
N TRP A 14 -27.18 7.25 0.96
CA TRP A 14 -27.43 6.43 2.15
C TRP A 14 -27.69 4.98 1.80
N ARG A 15 -28.39 4.74 0.69
CA ARG A 15 -28.65 3.38 0.20
C ARG A 15 -27.37 2.68 -0.24
N GLY A 16 -26.56 3.35 -1.03
CA GLY A 16 -25.24 2.83 -1.44
C GLY A 16 -24.34 2.59 -0.24
N ALA A 17 -24.31 3.50 0.73
CA ALA A 17 -23.54 3.34 1.97
C ALA A 17 -24.00 2.14 2.79
N ALA A 18 -25.31 1.94 2.95
CA ALA A 18 -25.88 0.80 3.67
C ALA A 18 -25.55 -0.54 2.97
N LEU A 19 -25.76 -0.62 1.66
CA LEU A 19 -25.46 -1.82 0.88
C LEU A 19 -23.96 -2.14 0.89
N PHE A 20 -23.10 -1.11 0.77
CA PHE A 20 -21.66 -1.26 0.87
C PHE A 20 -21.23 -1.73 2.27
N GLY A 21 -21.82 -1.15 3.33
CA GLY A 21 -21.58 -1.55 4.71
C GLY A 21 -21.99 -3.00 4.96
N LEU A 22 -23.20 -3.39 4.55
CA LEU A 22 -23.67 -4.78 4.65
C LEU A 22 -22.79 -5.74 3.88
N GLY A 23 -22.45 -5.43 2.62
CA GLY A 23 -21.59 -6.28 1.80
C GLY A 23 -20.15 -6.41 2.33
N THR A 24 -19.69 -5.44 3.12
CA THR A 24 -18.36 -5.48 3.74
C THR A 24 -18.39 -6.21 5.10
N LEU A 25 -19.40 -5.93 5.92
CA LEU A 25 -19.50 -6.46 7.28
C LEU A 25 -20.03 -7.89 7.33
N ALA A 26 -20.98 -8.25 6.47
CA ALA A 26 -21.58 -9.59 6.49
C ALA A 26 -20.54 -10.71 6.30
N PRO A 27 -19.62 -10.66 5.32
CA PRO A 27 -18.55 -11.66 5.22
C PRO A 27 -17.64 -11.70 6.46
N VAL A 28 -17.31 -10.54 7.05
CA VAL A 28 -16.47 -10.49 8.25
C VAL A 28 -17.19 -11.14 9.44
N ILE A 29 -18.46 -10.84 9.64
CA ILE A 29 -19.26 -11.41 10.73
C ILE A 29 -19.44 -12.92 10.54
N ILE A 30 -19.81 -13.35 9.34
CA ILE A 30 -20.13 -14.75 9.05
C ILE A 30 -18.86 -15.60 9.02
N LEU A 31 -17.85 -15.18 8.28
CA LEU A 31 -16.63 -15.99 8.09
C LEU A 31 -15.70 -15.86 9.30
N GLN A 32 -15.26 -14.65 9.65
CA GLN A 32 -14.31 -14.48 10.76
C GLN A 32 -14.97 -14.81 12.10
N GLY A 33 -16.14 -14.24 12.36
CA GLY A 33 -16.87 -14.50 13.60
C GLY A 33 -17.30 -15.96 13.74
N GLY A 34 -17.75 -16.59 12.65
CA GLY A 34 -18.16 -17.99 12.62
C GLY A 34 -16.97 -18.95 12.82
N ILE A 35 -15.86 -18.74 12.13
CA ILE A 35 -14.67 -19.58 12.26
C ILE A 35 -14.07 -19.44 13.67
N ASP A 36 -13.93 -18.23 14.18
CA ASP A 36 -13.41 -18.01 15.53
C ASP A 36 -14.31 -18.65 16.59
N LEU A 37 -15.63 -18.56 16.41
CA LEU A 37 -16.58 -19.22 17.31
C LEU A 37 -16.42 -20.76 17.31
N MET A 38 -16.16 -21.35 16.15
CA MET A 38 -15.96 -22.79 16.01
C MET A 38 -14.63 -23.27 16.62
N ILE A 39 -13.57 -22.45 16.50
CA ILE A 39 -12.21 -22.83 16.94
C ILE A 39 -11.96 -22.45 18.41
N TRP A 40 -12.36 -21.24 18.79
CA TRP A 40 -12.02 -20.62 20.07
C TRP A 40 -13.19 -20.51 21.05
N GLY A 41 -14.40 -20.89 20.63
CA GLY A 41 -15.61 -20.77 21.44
C GLY A 41 -16.13 -19.33 21.65
N SER A 42 -15.48 -18.33 21.01
CA SER A 42 -15.86 -16.92 21.09
C SER A 42 -15.62 -16.24 19.74
N PRO A 43 -16.52 -15.36 19.27
CA PRO A 43 -16.35 -14.69 17.97
C PRO A 43 -15.27 -13.61 18.02
N PHE A 44 -14.57 -13.39 16.93
CA PHE A 44 -13.57 -12.34 16.70
C PHE A 44 -12.33 -12.38 17.61
N VAL A 45 -12.01 -13.52 18.21
CA VAL A 45 -10.85 -13.66 19.13
C VAL A 45 -9.54 -13.31 18.41
N GLU A 46 -9.30 -13.90 17.26
CA GLU A 46 -8.05 -13.65 16.48
C GLU A 46 -7.91 -12.18 16.09
N MET A 47 -9.00 -11.55 15.66
CA MET A 47 -8.98 -10.15 15.27
C MET A 47 -8.71 -9.23 16.47
N ILE A 48 -9.33 -9.51 17.62
CA ILE A 48 -9.14 -8.72 18.84
C ILE A 48 -7.70 -8.87 19.35
N GLU A 49 -7.21 -10.10 19.43
CA GLU A 49 -5.84 -10.37 19.88
C GLU A 49 -4.78 -9.80 18.90
N TYR A 50 -5.05 -9.85 17.59
CA TYR A 50 -4.18 -9.20 16.60
C TYR A 50 -4.12 -7.68 16.82
N VAL A 51 -5.26 -7.03 17.02
CA VAL A 51 -5.30 -5.58 17.27
C VAL A 51 -4.60 -5.25 18.59
N ARG A 52 -4.90 -6.00 19.67
CA ARG A 52 -4.26 -5.83 20.98
C ARG A 52 -2.75 -5.97 20.88
N TYR A 53 -2.28 -7.06 20.26
CA TYR A 53 -0.84 -7.32 20.09
C TYR A 53 -0.12 -6.16 19.37
N ASN A 54 -0.73 -5.60 18.30
CA ASN A 54 -0.11 -4.49 17.56
C ASN A 54 -0.15 -3.15 18.31
N ILE A 55 -1.14 -2.96 19.21
CA ILE A 55 -1.19 -1.78 20.09
C ILE A 55 -0.14 -1.90 21.18
N ASP A 56 -0.03 -3.06 21.81
CA ASP A 56 0.87 -3.30 22.94
C ASP A 56 2.34 -3.40 22.49
N ASN A 57 2.59 -3.78 21.23
CA ASN A 57 3.92 -3.97 20.65
C ASN A 57 4.12 -3.16 19.36
N PRO A 58 4.09 -1.82 19.40
CA PRO A 58 4.19 -1.00 18.19
C PRO A 58 5.52 -1.16 17.44
N ASP A 59 6.58 -1.60 18.12
CA ASP A 59 7.94 -1.72 17.60
C ASP A 59 8.37 -3.18 17.35
N ASN A 60 7.42 -4.12 17.35
CA ASN A 60 7.69 -5.56 17.29
C ASN A 60 8.50 -6.04 16.08
N THR A 61 8.51 -5.28 14.98
CA THR A 61 9.29 -5.62 13.79
C THR A 61 10.67 -4.96 13.75
N GLY A 62 10.98 -4.07 14.69
CA GLY A 62 12.21 -3.26 14.69
C GLY A 62 12.31 -2.25 13.53
N ILE A 63 11.28 -2.15 12.69
CA ILE A 63 11.24 -1.21 11.56
C ILE A 63 10.35 -0.02 11.93
N VAL A 64 10.88 0.86 12.75
CA VAL A 64 10.22 2.11 13.11
C VAL A 64 10.67 3.20 12.14
N SER A 65 9.70 3.89 11.56
CA SER A 65 9.97 4.97 10.61
C SER A 65 9.05 6.17 10.85
N PRO A 66 9.50 7.39 10.51
CA PRO A 66 8.71 8.59 10.70
C PRO A 66 7.43 8.56 9.88
N TRP A 67 6.44 9.37 10.29
CA TRP A 67 5.11 9.40 9.66
C TRP A 67 5.12 9.69 8.15
N TYR A 68 6.10 10.46 7.68
CA TYR A 68 6.23 10.84 6.26
C TYR A 68 6.89 9.76 5.38
N ASN A 69 7.33 8.63 5.93
CA ASN A 69 8.03 7.60 5.17
C ASN A 69 7.22 7.08 3.96
N TYR A 70 5.92 6.88 4.14
CA TYR A 70 5.06 6.46 3.03
C TYR A 70 4.86 7.54 1.96
N LEU A 71 4.93 8.82 2.33
CA LEU A 71 4.90 9.91 1.34
C LEU A 71 6.17 9.90 0.50
N LEU A 72 7.33 9.66 1.11
CA LEU A 72 8.60 9.50 0.39
C LEU A 72 8.58 8.26 -0.50
N LEU A 73 8.02 7.15 -0.02
CA LEU A 73 7.84 5.94 -0.82
C LEU A 73 7.00 6.22 -2.07
N LEU A 74 5.84 6.84 -1.92
CA LEU A 74 4.96 7.20 -3.03
C LEU A 74 5.63 8.17 -4.01
N ALA A 75 6.43 9.11 -3.50
CA ALA A 75 7.21 10.02 -4.33
C ALA A 75 8.37 9.32 -5.07
N GLY A 76 8.94 8.26 -4.50
CA GLY A 76 10.11 7.56 -5.06
C GLY A 76 9.77 6.44 -6.04
N VAL A 77 8.63 5.74 -5.86
CA VAL A 77 8.32 4.48 -6.60
C VAL A 77 8.32 4.64 -8.13
N LEU A 78 7.83 5.76 -8.66
CA LEU A 78 7.83 6.04 -10.11
C LEU A 78 9.03 6.86 -10.59
N ILE A 79 9.96 7.16 -9.72
CA ILE A 79 11.12 8.02 -10.00
C ILE A 79 10.71 9.45 -10.39
N PRO A 80 11.23 10.49 -9.74
CA PRO A 80 11.02 11.87 -10.18
C PRO A 80 11.53 12.09 -11.61
N PRO A 81 10.83 12.90 -12.43
CA PRO A 81 9.73 13.79 -12.06
C PRO A 81 8.32 13.20 -12.23
N LEU A 82 8.15 11.96 -12.75
CA LEU A 82 6.83 11.37 -12.98
C LEU A 82 6.07 11.15 -11.66
N SER A 83 6.74 10.66 -10.61
CA SER A 83 6.12 10.47 -9.29
C SER A 83 5.56 11.76 -8.71
N LEU A 84 6.27 12.87 -8.88
CA LEU A 84 5.81 14.20 -8.43
C LEU A 84 4.59 14.68 -9.22
N ALA A 85 4.55 14.42 -10.52
CA ALA A 85 3.40 14.73 -11.37
C ALA A 85 2.16 13.92 -10.95
N VAL A 86 2.33 12.63 -10.65
CA VAL A 86 1.26 11.75 -10.15
C VAL A 86 0.78 12.20 -8.76
N ALA A 87 1.70 12.50 -7.84
CA ALA A 87 1.36 12.99 -6.51
C ALA A 87 0.59 14.32 -6.59
N PHE A 88 1.06 15.26 -7.41
CA PHE A 88 0.34 16.52 -7.67
C PHE A 88 -1.06 16.28 -8.22
N GLY A 89 -1.21 15.39 -9.23
CA GLY A 89 -2.50 15.04 -9.80
C GLY A 89 -3.43 14.44 -8.74
N PHE A 90 -2.93 13.55 -7.90
CA PHE A 90 -3.68 12.96 -6.79
C PHE A 90 -4.16 14.01 -5.79
N MET A 91 -3.33 15.01 -5.46
CA MET A 91 -3.71 16.13 -4.58
C MET A 91 -4.78 17.05 -5.18
N LYS A 92 -4.92 17.08 -6.51
CA LYS A 92 -6.02 17.82 -7.19
C LYS A 92 -7.41 17.21 -6.98
N ARG A 93 -7.53 16.21 -6.12
CA ARG A 93 -8.78 15.54 -5.76
C ARG A 93 -9.50 14.99 -7.01
N PRO A 94 -8.94 13.94 -7.64
CA PRO A 94 -9.56 13.34 -8.81
C PRO A 94 -10.97 12.82 -8.52
N LYS A 95 -11.83 12.88 -9.49
CA LYS A 95 -13.12 12.20 -9.48
C LYS A 95 -12.93 10.78 -10.02
N PRO A 96 -13.53 9.76 -9.46
CA PRO A 96 -14.56 9.71 -8.43
C PRO A 96 -14.02 9.68 -6.98
N LEU A 97 -14.71 10.39 -6.09
CA LEU A 97 -14.37 10.48 -4.66
C LEU A 97 -14.33 9.12 -3.96
N VAL A 98 -15.17 8.18 -4.42
CA VAL A 98 -15.27 6.81 -3.89
C VAL A 98 -13.96 6.00 -4.07
N LEU A 99 -13.14 6.34 -5.06
CA LEU A 99 -11.84 5.71 -5.26
C LEU A 99 -10.70 6.52 -4.62
N TRP A 100 -10.82 7.86 -4.62
CA TRP A 100 -9.77 8.74 -4.10
C TRP A 100 -9.68 8.71 -2.57
N LEU A 101 -10.83 8.80 -1.89
CA LEU A 101 -10.87 8.88 -0.43
C LEU A 101 -10.36 7.61 0.27
N PRO A 102 -10.60 6.37 -0.21
CA PRO A 102 -9.98 5.18 0.34
C PRO A 102 -8.45 5.21 0.30
N VAL A 103 -7.87 5.67 -0.80
CA VAL A 103 -6.40 5.77 -0.93
C VAL A 103 -5.85 6.79 0.07
N LEU A 104 -6.47 7.96 0.14
CA LEU A 104 -6.07 9.00 1.08
C LEU A 104 -6.17 8.53 2.54
N ALA A 105 -7.33 7.96 2.91
CA ALA A 105 -7.56 7.44 4.25
C ALA A 105 -6.59 6.31 4.62
N PHE A 106 -6.26 5.46 3.64
CA PHE A 106 -5.33 4.36 3.85
C PHE A 106 -3.90 4.88 4.12
N VAL A 107 -3.41 5.81 3.30
CA VAL A 107 -2.09 6.43 3.50
C VAL A 107 -2.04 7.16 4.84
N PHE A 108 -3.07 7.94 5.16
CA PHE A 108 -3.15 8.69 6.41
C PHE A 108 -3.11 7.75 7.61
N PHE A 109 -3.97 6.73 7.63
CA PHE A 109 -4.04 5.77 8.73
C PHE A 109 -2.71 5.05 8.95
N HIS A 110 -2.10 4.50 7.89
CA HIS A 110 -0.82 3.80 8.01
C HIS A 110 0.36 4.73 8.34
N SER A 111 0.25 6.01 8.03
CA SER A 111 1.28 6.98 8.39
C SER A 111 1.34 7.28 9.89
N ILE A 112 0.26 7.07 10.62
CA ILE A 112 0.21 7.30 12.07
C ILE A 112 0.96 6.20 12.84
N PHE A 113 0.88 4.95 12.37
CA PHE A 113 1.51 3.83 13.07
C PHE A 113 3.03 3.84 12.91
N PRO A 114 3.81 3.56 13.98
CA PRO A 114 5.27 3.53 13.95
C PRO A 114 5.84 2.44 13.04
N ASN A 115 5.26 1.24 13.12
CA ASN A 115 5.67 0.09 12.32
C ASN A 115 5.31 0.28 10.84
N LYS A 116 6.31 0.53 10.01
CA LYS A 116 6.15 0.80 8.59
C LYS A 116 6.82 -0.25 7.73
N GLN A 117 6.01 -0.93 6.93
CA GLN A 117 6.50 -1.87 5.92
C GLN A 117 6.03 -1.44 4.54
N GLU A 118 6.93 -1.42 3.58
CA GLU A 118 6.64 -1.00 2.20
C GLU A 118 5.50 -1.79 1.57
N ARG A 119 5.41 -3.09 1.89
CA ARG A 119 4.36 -3.99 1.40
C ARG A 119 2.94 -3.54 1.76
N PHE A 120 2.75 -2.76 2.82
CA PHE A 120 1.43 -2.26 3.19
C PHE A 120 0.89 -1.27 2.17
N MET A 121 1.75 -0.59 1.41
CA MET A 121 1.32 0.35 0.38
C MET A 121 0.97 -0.31 -0.95
N LEU A 122 1.40 -1.55 -1.19
CA LEU A 122 1.16 -2.25 -2.46
C LEU A 122 -0.32 -2.26 -2.92
N PRO A 123 -1.30 -2.51 -2.03
CA PRO A 123 -2.71 -2.59 -2.44
C PRO A 123 -3.26 -1.27 -2.99
N ILE A 124 -2.73 -0.13 -2.56
CA ILE A 124 -3.23 1.19 -2.98
C ILE A 124 -2.45 1.79 -4.14
N LEU A 125 -1.24 1.30 -4.43
CA LEU A 125 -0.38 1.85 -5.48
C LEU A 125 -1.07 1.94 -6.85
N PRO A 126 -1.77 0.90 -7.34
CA PRO A 126 -2.44 0.98 -8.64
C PRO A 126 -3.48 2.10 -8.70
N LEU A 127 -4.30 2.25 -7.65
CA LEU A 127 -5.30 3.31 -7.58
C LEU A 127 -4.66 4.69 -7.46
N PHE A 128 -3.61 4.83 -6.65
CA PHE A 128 -2.87 6.08 -6.51
C PHE A 128 -2.29 6.53 -7.86
N PHE A 129 -1.68 5.62 -8.61
CA PHE A 129 -1.07 5.93 -9.90
C PHE A 129 -2.12 6.27 -10.97
N VAL A 130 -3.16 5.46 -11.10
CA VAL A 130 -4.21 5.69 -12.08
C VAL A 130 -4.93 7.01 -11.83
N LEU A 131 -5.36 7.26 -10.60
CA LEU A 131 -6.08 8.48 -10.24
C LEU A 131 -5.17 9.71 -10.34
N GLY A 132 -3.93 9.61 -9.86
CA GLY A 132 -2.98 10.71 -9.91
C GLY A 132 -2.57 11.05 -11.33
N TYR A 133 -2.25 10.05 -12.16
CA TYR A 133 -1.88 10.28 -13.54
C TYR A 133 -3.03 10.82 -14.38
N ALA A 134 -4.24 10.26 -14.24
CA ALA A 134 -5.42 10.76 -14.94
C ALA A 134 -5.74 12.22 -14.59
N ALA A 135 -5.65 12.58 -13.30
CA ALA A 135 -5.88 13.94 -12.86
C ALA A 135 -4.76 14.91 -13.33
N TRP A 136 -3.50 14.46 -13.30
CA TRP A 136 -2.38 15.19 -13.87
C TRP A 136 -2.58 15.46 -15.36
N GLU A 137 -2.89 14.43 -16.13
CA GLU A 137 -3.09 14.56 -17.58
C GLU A 137 -4.25 15.50 -17.91
N GLY A 138 -5.38 15.38 -17.18
CA GLY A 138 -6.51 16.27 -17.33
C GLY A 138 -6.22 17.73 -16.97
N TRP A 139 -5.30 17.98 -16.04
CA TRP A 139 -4.83 19.31 -15.70
C TRP A 139 -3.79 19.81 -16.73
N ARG A 140 -2.83 18.97 -17.09
CA ARG A 140 -1.78 19.27 -18.06
C ARG A 140 -2.33 19.65 -19.42
N SER A 141 -3.33 18.91 -19.90
CA SER A 141 -3.97 19.16 -21.21
C SER A 141 -4.69 20.50 -21.30
N LYS A 142 -5.10 21.09 -20.18
CA LYS A 142 -5.73 22.42 -20.11
C LYS A 142 -4.72 23.55 -19.94
N SER A 143 -3.47 23.24 -19.59
CA SER A 143 -2.43 24.23 -19.36
C SER A 143 -1.74 24.62 -20.67
N SER A 144 -1.88 25.88 -21.08
CA SER A 144 -1.21 26.43 -22.27
C SER A 144 0.33 26.32 -22.21
N TRP A 145 0.89 26.37 -21.01
CA TRP A 145 2.32 26.21 -20.78
C TRP A 145 2.80 24.80 -21.13
N TRP A 146 2.07 23.78 -20.68
CA TRP A 146 2.39 22.38 -20.97
C TRP A 146 2.09 21.98 -22.41
N GLN A 147 1.05 22.55 -23.03
CA GLN A 147 0.73 22.31 -24.42
C GLN A 147 1.88 22.76 -25.33
N ARG A 148 2.44 23.95 -25.06
CA ARG A 148 3.60 24.46 -25.80
C ARG A 148 4.87 23.65 -25.59
N ARG A 149 4.96 22.90 -24.50
CA ARG A 149 6.13 22.09 -24.11
C ARG A 149 5.84 20.58 -24.07
N ALA A 150 5.03 20.09 -25.00
CA ALA A 150 4.68 18.68 -25.08
C ALA A 150 5.91 17.76 -25.22
N GLY A 151 6.97 18.25 -25.89
CA GLY A 151 8.25 17.51 -26.00
C GLY A 151 8.91 17.27 -24.64
N LEU A 152 8.85 18.23 -23.73
CA LEU A 152 9.41 18.07 -22.38
C LEU A 152 8.70 16.95 -21.62
N TRP A 153 7.38 16.86 -21.70
CA TRP A 153 6.64 15.78 -21.06
C TRP A 153 6.95 14.40 -21.66
N ARG A 154 7.09 14.33 -22.98
CA ARG A 154 7.57 13.09 -23.64
C ARG A 154 8.96 12.69 -23.15
N GLY A 155 9.86 13.65 -22.99
CA GLY A 155 11.19 13.42 -22.41
C GLY A 155 11.13 12.86 -21.00
N VAL A 156 10.24 13.36 -20.15
CA VAL A 156 9.99 12.83 -18.79
C VAL A 156 9.54 11.37 -18.83
N LEU A 157 8.60 11.04 -19.72
CA LEU A 157 8.14 9.65 -19.86
C LEU A 157 9.25 8.72 -20.37
N VAL A 158 9.98 9.13 -21.38
CA VAL A 158 11.13 8.34 -21.91
C VAL A 158 12.19 8.15 -20.83
N TRP A 159 12.56 9.21 -20.12
CA TRP A 159 13.49 9.14 -18.98
C TRP A 159 13.03 8.14 -17.91
N THR A 160 11.77 8.20 -17.52
CA THR A 160 11.20 7.29 -16.53
C THR A 160 11.27 5.84 -17.02
N TRP A 161 10.93 5.58 -18.29
CA TRP A 161 11.04 4.24 -18.88
C TRP A 161 12.47 3.72 -18.91
N ILE A 162 13.43 4.52 -19.35
CA ILE A 162 14.85 4.14 -19.38
C ILE A 162 15.35 3.79 -17.98
N LEU A 163 15.07 4.67 -16.99
CA LEU A 163 15.52 4.43 -15.62
C LEU A 163 14.86 3.20 -14.99
N ASN A 164 13.54 3.04 -15.14
CA ASN A 164 12.86 1.87 -14.58
C ASN A 164 13.37 0.58 -15.22
N THR A 165 13.62 0.56 -16.53
CA THR A 165 14.19 -0.62 -17.21
C THR A 165 15.61 -0.90 -16.71
N ALA A 166 16.44 0.12 -16.58
CA ALA A 166 17.80 -0.01 -16.07
C ALA A 166 17.84 -0.52 -14.61
N LEU A 167 16.91 -0.07 -13.77
CA LEU A 167 16.81 -0.53 -12.37
C LEU A 167 16.16 -1.91 -12.25
N LEU A 168 15.32 -2.31 -13.19
CA LEU A 168 14.66 -3.61 -13.16
C LEU A 168 15.70 -4.75 -13.25
N VAL A 169 16.74 -4.59 -14.07
CA VAL A 169 17.78 -5.61 -14.25
C VAL A 169 18.46 -5.97 -12.91
N PRO A 170 19.08 -5.03 -12.17
CA PRO A 170 19.73 -5.37 -10.90
C PRO A 170 18.71 -5.85 -9.85
N LEU A 171 17.48 -5.33 -9.84
CA LEU A 171 16.46 -5.75 -8.89
C LEU A 171 15.98 -7.20 -9.14
N THR A 172 15.89 -7.63 -10.40
CA THR A 172 15.49 -9.01 -10.72
C THR A 172 16.62 -10.02 -10.45
N VAL A 173 17.87 -9.61 -10.59
CA VAL A 173 19.04 -10.48 -10.33
C VAL A 173 19.41 -10.49 -8.85
N SER A 174 19.13 -9.43 -8.10
CA SER A 174 19.41 -9.37 -6.67
C SER A 174 18.44 -10.20 -5.85
N SER A 175 18.93 -11.20 -5.14
CA SER A 175 18.13 -12.01 -4.24
C SER A 175 17.92 -11.31 -2.91
N SER A 176 16.74 -10.77 -2.65
CA SER A 176 16.39 -10.04 -1.40
C SER A 176 16.27 -10.96 -0.21
N LYS A 177 16.76 -12.03 -0.01
CA LYS A 177 16.77 -12.92 1.18
C LYS A 177 17.81 -14.03 1.03
N LEU A 178 18.91 -13.73 0.36
CA LEU A 178 19.96 -14.70 0.06
C LEU A 178 20.46 -15.38 1.34
N GLU A 179 20.56 -14.65 2.44
CA GLU A 179 21.00 -15.17 3.74
C GLU A 179 20.05 -16.24 4.31
N ARG A 180 18.74 -16.04 4.19
CA ARG A 180 17.76 -17.05 4.63
C ARG A 180 17.83 -18.31 3.77
N VAL A 181 17.99 -18.15 2.46
CA VAL A 181 18.14 -19.28 1.53
C VAL A 181 19.44 -20.03 1.80
N ARG A 182 20.55 -19.33 2.09
CA ARG A 182 21.82 -19.93 2.46
C ARG A 182 21.71 -20.68 3.80
N ALA A 183 21.10 -20.09 4.81
CA ALA A 183 20.86 -20.73 6.10
C ALA A 183 20.05 -22.04 5.94
N MET A 184 18.97 -22.01 5.17
CA MET A 184 18.15 -23.20 4.91
C MET A 184 18.92 -24.28 4.12
N ARG A 185 19.81 -23.90 3.19
CA ARG A 185 20.68 -24.85 2.48
C ARG A 185 21.69 -25.49 3.42
N LEU A 186 22.26 -24.72 4.33
CA LEU A 186 23.19 -25.21 5.36
C LEU A 186 22.49 -26.22 6.28
N VAL A 187 21.31 -25.90 6.77
CA VAL A 187 20.50 -26.81 7.61
C VAL A 187 20.22 -28.10 6.86
N ARG A 188 19.80 -28.01 5.59
CA ARG A 188 19.55 -29.20 4.77
C ARG A 188 20.80 -30.04 4.49
N ALA A 189 21.96 -29.42 4.41
CA ALA A 189 23.24 -30.10 4.16
C ALA A 189 23.84 -30.74 5.42
N THR A 190 23.29 -30.44 6.62
CA THR A 190 23.79 -30.97 7.89
C THR A 190 22.80 -31.97 8.48
N PRO A 191 22.93 -33.29 8.18
CA PRO A 191 21.94 -34.32 8.56
C PRO A 191 21.78 -34.49 10.08
N SER A 192 22.74 -34.00 10.88
CA SER A 192 22.75 -34.11 12.34
C SER A 192 22.11 -32.91 13.06
N ALA A 193 21.64 -31.87 12.32
CA ALA A 193 21.00 -30.73 12.94
C ALA A 193 19.55 -31.08 13.35
N ARG A 194 19.38 -31.49 14.63
CA ARG A 194 18.08 -31.80 15.22
C ARG A 194 17.32 -30.55 15.69
N ASP A 195 18.06 -29.51 16.08
CA ASP A 195 17.50 -28.22 16.52
C ASP A 195 18.27 -27.07 15.92
N VAL A 196 17.54 -26.20 15.19
CA VAL A 196 18.12 -24.98 14.60
C VAL A 196 17.40 -23.76 15.14
N THR A 197 18.09 -22.97 15.95
CA THR A 197 17.60 -21.70 16.45
C THR A 197 18.09 -20.58 15.52
N VAL A 198 17.17 -19.96 14.77
CA VAL A 198 17.48 -18.79 13.94
C VAL A 198 17.26 -17.54 14.77
N ARG A 199 18.35 -16.86 15.18
CA ARG A 199 18.26 -15.51 15.75
C ARG A 199 18.34 -14.48 14.64
N SER A 200 17.29 -13.71 14.45
CA SER A 200 17.34 -12.47 13.68
C SER A 200 17.91 -11.35 14.56
N ARG A 201 18.96 -10.71 14.09
CA ARG A 201 19.39 -9.40 14.62
C ARG A 201 18.66 -8.29 13.93
#